data_224172797ccc300f04cb6862d28e22e1
#
_entry.id   224172797ccc300f04cb6862d28e22e1
#
_cell.length_a   1.000
_cell.length_b   1.000
_cell.length_c   1.000
_cell.angle_alpha   90.00
_cell.angle_beta   90.00
_cell.angle_gamma   90.00
#
_symmetry.space_group_name_H-M   'P 1'
#
loop_
_entity.id
_entity.type
_entity.pdbx_description
1 polymer ?
#
loop_
_entity_poly.entity_id
_entity_poly.type
_entity_poly.pdbx_seq_one_letter_code
_entity_poly.pdbx_strand_id
1 'polypeptide(L)'
;MINIIAFVIIVGLFINPHLFSGRYSGIIWNPNMLASLSVLSFSFVLMKNEKKTNLDVFLLILFFIVSIATGSRLALLGIALVFIFKFGLSFSNIIYALMGLSLLIIVSTTNLDTSFNRVSSQSFFNDRTEQFNFAIENLNKKLWFGYGLSEYSGLPEEIETPEEYEGRLMASHNGYLSLFIQYGLIFGFLIILIILIKSFVLLFYYINKKQKGNIFLFIVLLTLIATLFESLVTGINEFHTILFWFSLAYLSYSKFIEDYES
;
A
#
# COMPACT_ATOMS: atom_id res chain seq x y z
N MET A 1 -16.38 9.36 -0.41
CA MET A 1 -15.43 8.22 -0.55
C MET A 1 -15.47 7.29 0.65
N ILE A 2 -15.12 7.70 1.87
CA ILE A 2 -15.06 6.84 3.08
C ILE A 2 -16.37 6.09 3.31
N ASN A 3 -17.51 6.77 3.23
CA ASN A 3 -18.82 6.15 3.42
C ASN A 3 -19.13 5.08 2.36
N ILE A 4 -18.68 5.27 1.12
CA ILE A 4 -18.84 4.27 0.06
C ILE A 4 -18.01 3.03 0.37
N ILE A 5 -16.75 3.22 0.80
CA ILE A 5 -15.88 2.10 1.19
C ILE A 5 -16.45 1.38 2.41
N ALA A 6 -16.94 2.12 3.41
CA ALA A 6 -17.60 1.54 4.57
C ALA A 6 -18.84 0.72 4.17
N PHE A 7 -19.66 1.25 3.27
CA PHE A 7 -20.83 0.56 2.76
C PHE A 7 -20.44 -0.74 2.03
N VAL A 8 -19.44 -0.70 1.14
CA VAL A 8 -18.92 -1.89 0.42
C VAL A 8 -18.42 -2.94 1.42
N ILE A 9 -17.71 -2.53 2.45
CA ILE A 9 -17.21 -3.43 3.49
C ILE A 9 -18.38 -4.06 4.28
N ILE A 10 -19.36 -3.25 4.70
CA ILE A 10 -20.51 -3.74 5.45
C ILE A 10 -21.30 -4.74 4.63
N VAL A 11 -21.58 -4.42 3.35
CA VAL A 11 -22.25 -5.35 2.43
C VAL A 11 -21.41 -6.64 2.29
N GLY A 12 -20.10 -6.51 2.17
CA GLY A 12 -19.19 -7.66 2.11
C GLY A 12 -19.28 -8.56 3.36
N LEU A 13 -19.43 -7.97 4.55
CA LEU A 13 -19.60 -8.70 5.80
C LEU A 13 -20.94 -9.44 5.89
N PHE A 14 -22.00 -8.90 5.28
CA PHE A 14 -23.28 -9.60 5.20
C PHE A 14 -23.24 -10.80 4.24
N ILE A 15 -22.50 -10.69 3.14
CA ILE A 15 -22.39 -11.74 2.13
C ILE A 15 -21.40 -12.84 2.59
N ASN A 16 -20.28 -12.44 3.17
CA ASN A 16 -19.25 -13.33 3.71
C ASN A 16 -18.86 -12.91 5.13
N PRO A 17 -19.52 -13.43 6.17
CA PRO A 17 -19.28 -13.02 7.56
C PRO A 17 -18.02 -13.64 8.17
N HIS A 18 -17.34 -14.56 7.46
CA HIS A 18 -16.19 -15.28 7.98
C HIS A 18 -14.89 -14.47 7.90
N LEU A 19 -14.76 -13.45 8.76
CA LEU A 19 -13.63 -12.53 8.77
C LEU A 19 -12.27 -13.19 9.01
N PHE A 20 -12.23 -14.29 9.76
CA PHE A 20 -10.98 -14.90 10.24
C PHE A 20 -10.78 -16.37 9.79
N SER A 21 -11.52 -16.82 8.79
CA SER A 21 -11.37 -18.16 8.20
C SER A 21 -10.42 -18.17 6.99
N GLY A 22 -9.38 -17.36 7.02
CA GLY A 22 -8.42 -17.15 5.94
C GLY A 22 -8.24 -15.68 5.59
N ARG A 23 -7.77 -15.38 4.38
CA ARG A 23 -7.61 -13.99 3.91
C ARG A 23 -8.96 -13.40 3.52
N TYR A 24 -9.46 -12.48 4.32
CA TYR A 24 -10.72 -11.82 4.04
C TYR A 24 -10.60 -10.87 2.84
N SER A 25 -11.47 -11.05 1.87
CA SER A 25 -11.55 -10.19 0.67
C SER A 25 -12.92 -9.53 0.47
N GLY A 26 -13.93 -9.99 1.23
CA GLY A 26 -15.30 -9.50 1.08
C GLY A 26 -15.81 -9.68 -0.36
N ILE A 27 -16.45 -8.64 -0.88
CA ILE A 27 -16.93 -8.60 -2.28
C ILE A 27 -15.87 -8.10 -3.27
N ILE A 28 -14.69 -7.63 -2.79
CA ILE A 28 -13.63 -7.08 -3.65
C ILE A 28 -12.78 -8.18 -4.29
N TRP A 29 -12.87 -9.41 -3.79
CA TRP A 29 -12.15 -10.60 -4.25
C TRP A 29 -10.62 -10.57 -4.09
N ASN A 30 -10.04 -9.37 -3.97
CA ASN A 30 -8.61 -9.19 -3.74
C ASN A 30 -8.35 -8.66 -2.33
N PRO A 31 -7.79 -9.49 -1.42
CA PRO A 31 -7.55 -9.09 -0.04
C PRO A 31 -6.50 -7.96 0.08
N ASN A 32 -5.52 -7.84 -0.83
CA ASN A 32 -4.55 -6.74 -0.79
C ASN A 32 -5.22 -5.41 -1.16
N MET A 33 -6.13 -5.42 -2.13
CA MET A 33 -6.90 -4.22 -2.49
C MET A 33 -7.82 -3.80 -1.35
N LEU A 34 -8.54 -4.75 -0.72
CA LEU A 34 -9.37 -4.45 0.44
C LEU A 34 -8.55 -3.90 1.61
N ALA A 35 -7.37 -4.49 1.87
CA ALA A 35 -6.42 -4.02 2.86
C ALA A 35 -6.04 -2.55 2.65
N SER A 36 -5.63 -2.21 1.45
CA SER A 36 -5.21 -0.85 1.10
C SER A 36 -6.36 0.15 1.22
N LEU A 37 -7.56 -0.18 0.73
CA LEU A 37 -8.74 0.67 0.88
C LEU A 37 -9.11 0.88 2.35
N SER A 38 -9.02 -0.17 3.16
CA SER A 38 -9.31 -0.10 4.59
C SER A 38 -8.29 0.75 5.34
N VAL A 39 -6.99 0.59 5.06
CA VAL A 39 -5.91 1.40 5.66
C VAL A 39 -6.03 2.86 5.27
N LEU A 40 -6.29 3.17 4.00
CA LEU A 40 -6.50 4.54 3.55
C LEU A 40 -7.71 5.17 4.22
N SER A 41 -8.84 4.45 4.30
CA SER A 41 -10.05 4.93 4.96
C SER A 41 -9.83 5.13 6.47
N PHE A 42 -9.13 4.20 7.13
CA PHE A 42 -8.70 4.34 8.52
C PHE A 42 -7.87 5.60 8.72
N SER A 43 -6.90 5.82 7.83
CA SER A 43 -5.99 6.98 7.90
C SER A 43 -6.74 8.30 7.72
N PHE A 44 -7.67 8.38 6.79
CA PHE A 44 -8.52 9.55 6.60
C PHE A 44 -9.33 9.90 7.87
N VAL A 45 -9.96 8.89 8.48
CA VAL A 45 -10.74 9.11 9.69
C VAL A 45 -9.83 9.46 10.86
N LEU A 46 -8.67 8.78 11.01
CA LEU A 46 -7.74 9.03 12.11
C LEU A 46 -7.10 10.42 12.02
N MET A 47 -6.75 10.88 10.81
CA MET A 47 -6.09 12.18 10.60
C MET A 47 -7.02 13.38 10.67
N LYS A 48 -8.34 13.19 10.65
CA LYS A 48 -9.31 14.26 10.86
C LYS A 48 -8.97 15.04 12.15
N ASN A 49 -8.83 16.35 12.03
CA ASN A 49 -8.44 17.20 13.19
C ASN A 49 -9.61 17.53 14.13
N GLU A 50 -10.84 17.39 13.65
CA GLU A 50 -12.05 17.62 14.43
C GLU A 50 -12.23 16.56 15.53
N LYS A 51 -13.02 16.88 16.53
CA LYS A 51 -13.42 15.90 17.57
C LYS A 51 -14.13 14.71 16.90
N LYS A 52 -13.67 13.51 17.23
CA LYS A 52 -14.22 12.27 16.66
C LYS A 52 -15.67 12.11 17.13
N THR A 53 -16.56 11.86 16.17
CA THR A 53 -17.95 11.47 16.44
C THR A 53 -18.03 9.97 16.74
N ASN A 54 -19.17 9.51 17.27
CA ASN A 54 -19.38 8.07 17.48
C ASN A 54 -19.30 7.29 16.15
N LEU A 55 -19.69 7.89 15.02
CA LEU A 55 -19.55 7.31 13.71
C LEU A 55 -18.06 7.19 13.32
N ASP A 56 -17.25 8.22 13.58
CA ASP A 56 -15.79 8.16 13.31
C ASP A 56 -15.14 7.03 14.10
N VAL A 57 -15.53 6.84 15.36
CA VAL A 57 -15.00 5.74 16.20
C VAL A 57 -15.43 4.39 15.65
N PHE A 58 -16.69 4.22 15.27
CA PHE A 58 -17.18 3.01 14.62
C PHE A 58 -16.42 2.70 13.35
N LEU A 59 -16.23 3.68 12.46
CA LEU A 59 -15.47 3.53 11.22
C LEU A 59 -14.00 3.17 11.46
N LEU A 60 -13.35 3.76 12.46
CA LEU A 60 -11.98 3.40 12.83
C LEU A 60 -11.88 1.93 13.25
N ILE A 61 -12.80 1.46 14.09
CA ILE A 61 -12.84 0.06 14.53
C ILE A 61 -13.10 -0.87 13.33
N LEU A 62 -14.08 -0.54 12.50
CA LEU A 62 -14.44 -1.32 11.32
C LEU A 62 -13.24 -1.46 10.37
N PHE A 63 -12.62 -0.36 9.96
CA PHE A 63 -11.50 -0.37 9.03
C PHE A 63 -10.27 -1.05 9.62
N PHE A 64 -10.02 -0.89 10.91
CA PHE A 64 -8.93 -1.58 11.61
C PHE A 64 -9.12 -3.09 11.59
N ILE A 65 -10.30 -3.59 12.00
CA ILE A 65 -10.60 -5.02 12.04
C ILE A 65 -10.50 -5.63 10.64
N VAL A 66 -11.10 -4.98 9.65
CA VAL A 66 -11.06 -5.48 8.28
C VAL A 66 -9.64 -5.47 7.73
N SER A 67 -8.86 -4.42 7.98
CA SER A 67 -7.44 -4.38 7.57
C SER A 67 -6.65 -5.58 8.08
N ILE A 68 -6.87 -5.94 9.36
CA ILE A 68 -6.22 -7.10 9.97
C ILE A 68 -6.74 -8.41 9.37
N ALA A 69 -8.06 -8.54 9.17
CA ALA A 69 -8.68 -9.74 8.63
C ALA A 69 -8.24 -10.07 7.19
N THR A 70 -7.77 -9.08 6.41
CA THR A 70 -7.23 -9.32 5.06
C THR A 70 -5.95 -10.17 5.04
N GLY A 71 -5.22 -10.24 6.15
CA GLY A 71 -3.90 -10.89 6.22
C GLY A 71 -2.83 -10.22 5.38
N SER A 72 -3.05 -8.99 4.95
CA SER A 72 -2.10 -8.23 4.16
C SER A 72 -1.03 -7.61 5.05
N ARG A 73 0.23 -7.85 4.71
CA ARG A 73 1.38 -7.21 5.38
C ARG A 73 1.39 -5.70 5.16
N LEU A 74 0.93 -5.27 3.98
CA LEU A 74 0.78 -3.86 3.66
C LEU A 74 -0.21 -3.16 4.60
N ALA A 75 -1.27 -3.87 5.05
CA ALA A 75 -2.20 -3.33 6.03
C ALA A 75 -1.52 -3.04 7.37
N LEU A 76 -0.74 -3.99 7.87
CA LEU A 76 0.00 -3.82 9.14
C LEU A 76 1.02 -2.68 9.04
N LEU A 77 1.77 -2.64 7.95
CA LEU A 77 2.72 -1.56 7.68
C LEU A 77 2.02 -0.20 7.62
N GLY A 78 0.92 -0.12 6.88
CA GLY A 78 0.16 1.13 6.71
C GLY A 78 -0.47 1.61 8.01
N ILE A 79 -1.02 0.71 8.84
CA ILE A 79 -1.51 1.04 10.17
C ILE A 79 -0.37 1.57 11.05
N ALA A 80 0.78 0.89 11.09
CA ALA A 80 1.94 1.35 11.86
C ALA A 80 2.41 2.73 11.39
N LEU A 81 2.51 2.94 10.08
CA LEU A 81 2.92 4.22 9.50
C LEU A 81 1.95 5.36 9.82
N VAL A 82 0.63 5.13 9.78
CA VAL A 82 -0.33 6.19 10.10
C VAL A 82 -0.25 6.60 11.57
N PHE A 83 -0.02 5.66 12.48
CA PHE A 83 0.20 5.98 13.89
C PHE A 83 1.47 6.81 14.08
N ILE A 84 2.59 6.40 13.48
CA ILE A 84 3.86 7.16 13.53
C ILE A 84 3.66 8.55 12.93
N PHE A 85 2.96 8.64 11.80
CA PHE A 85 2.73 9.90 11.10
C PHE A 85 1.84 10.86 11.89
N LYS A 86 0.77 10.35 12.53
CA LYS A 86 -0.17 11.16 13.33
C LYS A 86 0.40 11.56 14.68
N PHE A 87 1.02 10.64 15.40
CA PHE A 87 1.43 10.84 16.79
C PHE A 87 2.93 11.10 16.97
N GLY A 88 3.73 10.82 15.94
CA GLY A 88 5.18 10.94 15.98
C GLY A 88 5.86 9.78 16.72
N LEU A 89 7.19 9.77 16.66
CA LEU A 89 8.04 8.81 17.38
C LEU A 89 8.36 9.39 18.77
N SER A 90 7.53 9.08 19.74
CA SER A 90 7.84 9.31 21.16
C SER A 90 8.11 7.97 21.85
N PHE A 91 8.83 8.01 22.99
CA PHE A 91 9.10 6.81 23.78
C PHE A 91 7.82 6.05 24.16
N SER A 92 6.78 6.78 24.59
CA SER A 92 5.48 6.20 24.90
C SER A 92 4.82 5.52 23.69
N ASN A 93 4.89 6.14 22.51
CA ASN A 93 4.32 5.57 21.28
C ASN A 93 5.06 4.31 20.83
N ILE A 94 6.37 4.25 21.06
CA ILE A 94 7.18 3.05 20.81
C ILE A 94 6.75 1.93 21.76
N ILE A 95 6.54 2.22 23.03
CA ILE A 95 6.04 1.22 24.01
C ILE A 95 4.66 0.70 23.57
N TYR A 96 3.72 1.57 23.20
CA TYR A 96 2.40 1.13 22.72
C TYR A 96 2.49 0.29 21.45
N ALA A 97 3.39 0.63 20.53
CA ALA A 97 3.64 -0.16 19.33
C ALA A 97 4.21 -1.55 19.67
N LEU A 98 5.15 -1.62 20.63
CA LEU A 98 5.72 -2.89 21.10
C LEU A 98 4.68 -3.74 21.84
N MET A 99 3.83 -3.14 22.66
CA MET A 99 2.70 -3.83 23.31
C MET A 99 1.71 -4.37 22.27
N GLY A 100 1.36 -3.57 21.26
CA GLY A 100 0.53 -4.01 20.15
C GLY A 100 1.18 -5.18 19.39
N LEU A 101 2.46 -5.11 19.10
CA LEU A 101 3.21 -6.19 18.46
C LEU A 101 3.25 -7.46 19.30
N SER A 102 3.47 -7.35 20.62
CA SER A 102 3.46 -8.51 21.52
C SER A 102 2.10 -9.17 21.60
N LEU A 103 1.01 -8.41 21.61
CA LEU A 103 -0.35 -8.95 21.53
C LEU A 103 -0.59 -9.67 20.19
N LEU A 104 -0.09 -9.12 19.08
CA LEU A 104 -0.17 -9.77 17.78
C LEU A 104 0.58 -11.09 17.75
N ILE A 105 1.77 -11.16 18.37
CA ILE A 105 2.55 -12.39 18.49
C ILE A 105 1.78 -13.41 19.34
N ILE A 106 1.20 -13.02 20.47
CA ILE A 106 0.40 -13.91 21.30
C ILE A 106 -0.81 -14.45 20.51
N VAL A 107 -1.52 -13.61 19.78
CA VAL A 107 -2.64 -14.04 18.94
C VAL A 107 -2.17 -14.99 17.83
N SER A 108 -0.97 -14.77 17.26
CA SER A 108 -0.42 -15.64 16.22
C SER A 108 -0.03 -17.04 16.72
N THR A 109 0.19 -17.20 18.04
CA THR A 109 0.46 -18.52 18.66
C THR A 109 -0.81 -19.28 19.00
N THR A 110 -1.98 -18.66 18.90
CA THR A 110 -3.26 -19.36 19.06
C THR A 110 -3.62 -20.09 17.76
N ASN A 111 -4.22 -21.28 17.87
CA ASN A 111 -4.67 -22.10 16.72
C ASN A 111 -5.87 -21.49 15.94
N LEU A 112 -6.11 -20.19 16.07
CA LEU A 112 -7.08 -19.49 15.26
C LEU A 112 -6.52 -19.35 13.84
N ASP A 113 -7.27 -19.80 12.85
CA ASP A 113 -6.91 -19.70 11.43
C ASP A 113 -7.03 -18.24 10.98
N THR A 114 -6.14 -17.42 11.54
CA THR A 114 -6.13 -15.96 11.35
C THR A 114 -5.04 -15.57 10.35
N SER A 115 -5.20 -14.42 9.77
CA SER A 115 -4.18 -13.73 8.98
C SER A 115 -2.80 -13.67 9.65
N PHE A 116 -2.76 -13.80 10.98
CA PHE A 116 -1.55 -13.78 11.79
C PHE A 116 -0.75 -15.08 11.66
N ASN A 117 -1.41 -16.26 11.58
CA ASN A 117 -0.74 -17.54 11.37
C ASN A 117 0.00 -17.58 10.03
N ARG A 118 -0.49 -16.85 9.01
CA ARG A 118 0.20 -16.72 7.73
C ARG A 118 1.42 -15.80 7.77
N VAL A 119 1.48 -14.83 8.68
CA VAL A 119 2.68 -13.99 8.86
C VAL A 119 3.81 -14.82 9.46
N SER A 120 3.47 -15.80 10.31
CA SER A 120 4.45 -16.66 11.00
C SER A 120 4.81 -17.94 10.26
N SER A 121 3.90 -18.51 9.45
CA SER A 121 4.01 -19.87 8.89
C SER A 121 4.41 -19.95 7.42
N GLN A 122 4.26 -18.89 6.62
CA GLN A 122 4.73 -18.91 5.24
C GLN A 122 6.16 -18.40 5.15
N SER A 123 7.03 -19.22 4.55
CA SER A 123 8.35 -18.79 4.12
C SER A 123 8.20 -17.46 3.35
N PHE A 124 8.73 -16.42 3.96
CA PHE A 124 8.50 -15.02 3.61
C PHE A 124 8.82 -14.68 2.14
N PHE A 125 9.49 -15.59 1.43
CA PHE A 125 10.18 -15.28 0.19
C PHE A 125 9.91 -16.24 -1.00
N ASN A 126 9.43 -17.46 -0.82
CA ASN A 126 9.50 -18.44 -1.90
C ASN A 126 8.74 -18.01 -3.17
N ASP A 127 7.44 -17.75 -3.10
CA ASP A 127 6.65 -17.40 -4.30
C ASP A 127 7.08 -16.03 -4.91
N ARG A 128 7.45 -15.07 -4.07
CA ARG A 128 7.88 -13.73 -4.53
C ARG A 128 9.32 -13.74 -5.05
N THR A 129 10.17 -14.63 -4.56
CA THR A 129 11.54 -14.76 -5.05
C THR A 129 11.56 -15.28 -6.48
N GLU A 130 10.72 -16.27 -6.79
CA GLU A 130 10.58 -16.78 -8.16
C GLU A 130 10.10 -15.68 -9.12
N GLN A 131 9.04 -14.98 -8.74
CA GLN A 131 8.51 -13.86 -9.55
C GLN A 131 9.51 -12.72 -9.72
N PHE A 132 10.26 -12.40 -8.67
CA PHE A 132 11.31 -11.38 -8.72
C PHE A 132 12.47 -11.80 -9.63
N ASN A 133 12.93 -13.04 -9.52
CA ASN A 133 14.00 -13.56 -10.36
C ASN A 133 13.58 -13.59 -11.84
N PHE A 134 12.36 -14.07 -12.11
CA PHE A 134 11.79 -14.05 -13.47
C PHE A 134 11.71 -12.61 -14.03
N ALA A 135 11.33 -11.65 -13.21
CA ALA A 135 11.29 -10.24 -13.59
C ALA A 135 12.69 -9.69 -13.91
N ILE A 136 13.72 -10.04 -13.11
CA ILE A 136 15.12 -9.64 -13.35
C ILE A 136 15.67 -10.30 -14.63
N GLU A 137 15.38 -11.58 -14.87
CA GLU A 137 15.81 -12.26 -16.10
C GLU A 137 15.24 -11.57 -17.34
N ASN A 138 13.96 -11.19 -17.29
CA ASN A 138 13.34 -10.49 -18.40
C ASN A 138 13.86 -9.07 -18.55
N LEU A 139 14.12 -8.35 -17.46
CA LEU A 139 14.77 -7.05 -17.52
C LEU A 139 16.12 -7.14 -18.26
N ASN A 140 16.92 -8.17 -17.99
CA ASN A 140 18.22 -8.37 -18.62
C ASN A 140 18.12 -8.58 -20.15
N LYS A 141 17.01 -9.13 -20.65
CA LYS A 141 16.78 -9.32 -22.10
C LYS A 141 16.57 -8.00 -22.85
N LYS A 142 15.95 -6.99 -22.19
CA LYS A 142 15.71 -5.65 -22.77
C LYS A 142 16.16 -4.53 -21.81
N LEU A 143 17.40 -4.61 -21.33
CA LEU A 143 17.95 -3.83 -20.22
C LEU A 143 17.81 -2.31 -20.40
N TRP A 144 18.09 -1.77 -21.58
CA TRP A 144 18.23 -0.33 -21.78
C TRP A 144 16.92 0.40 -22.01
N PHE A 145 15.99 -0.18 -22.79
CA PHE A 145 14.75 0.48 -23.24
C PHE A 145 13.47 -0.20 -22.77
N GLY A 146 13.58 -1.39 -22.16
CA GLY A 146 12.45 -2.13 -21.62
C GLY A 146 11.52 -2.70 -22.71
N TYR A 147 10.33 -3.12 -22.26
CA TYR A 147 9.32 -3.75 -23.13
C TYR A 147 8.22 -2.77 -23.57
N GLY A 148 8.15 -1.58 -22.99
CA GLY A 148 7.05 -0.65 -23.18
C GLY A 148 5.95 -0.79 -22.14
N LEU A 149 4.88 0.00 -22.34
CA LEU A 149 3.68 -0.04 -21.49
C LEU A 149 2.92 -1.33 -21.75
N SER A 150 2.53 -2.02 -20.68
CA SER A 150 1.58 -3.13 -20.71
C SER A 150 0.26 -2.73 -20.05
N GLU A 151 -0.84 -3.42 -20.38
CA GLU A 151 -2.14 -3.21 -19.76
C GLU A 151 -2.15 -3.49 -18.24
N TYR A 152 -1.25 -4.35 -17.81
CA TYR A 152 -1.08 -4.73 -16.41
C TYR A 152 0.23 -4.15 -15.87
N SER A 153 0.22 -3.75 -14.61
CA SER A 153 1.43 -3.35 -13.86
C SER A 153 2.43 -4.50 -13.64
N GLY A 154 2.30 -5.55 -14.43
CA GLY A 154 3.10 -6.76 -14.43
C GLY A 154 4.09 -6.82 -15.56
N LEU A 155 4.47 -8.03 -15.92
CA LEU A 155 5.29 -8.33 -17.08
C LEU A 155 4.43 -8.18 -18.34
N PRO A 156 5.00 -7.62 -19.44
CA PRO A 156 4.30 -7.49 -20.70
C PRO A 156 3.83 -8.84 -21.25
N GLU A 157 2.74 -8.84 -22.01
CA GLU A 157 2.18 -10.05 -22.66
C GLU A 157 3.15 -10.75 -23.61
N GLU A 158 4.14 -10.02 -24.14
CA GLU A 158 5.20 -10.57 -25.00
C GLU A 158 6.16 -11.53 -24.28
N ILE A 159 6.10 -11.58 -22.94
CA ILE A 159 6.95 -12.45 -22.15
C ILE A 159 6.23 -13.79 -21.96
N GLU A 160 6.71 -14.81 -22.64
CA GLU A 160 6.26 -16.17 -22.44
C GLU A 160 6.55 -16.61 -21.00
N THR A 161 5.50 -17.02 -20.29
CA THR A 161 5.66 -17.64 -18.98
C THR A 161 6.13 -19.08 -19.16
N PRO A 162 7.19 -19.52 -18.44
CA PRO A 162 7.61 -20.92 -18.45
C PRO A 162 6.46 -21.87 -18.11
N GLU A 163 6.46 -23.06 -18.68
CA GLU A 163 5.41 -24.09 -18.46
C GLU A 163 5.16 -24.37 -16.97
N GLU A 164 6.20 -24.30 -16.13
CA GLU A 164 6.10 -24.48 -14.66
C GLU A 164 5.27 -23.39 -13.96
N TYR A 165 5.06 -22.24 -14.61
CA TYR A 165 4.26 -21.12 -14.12
C TYR A 165 2.97 -20.92 -14.93
N GLU A 166 2.62 -21.88 -15.80
CA GLU A 166 1.43 -21.79 -16.64
C GLU A 166 0.16 -21.59 -15.78
N GLY A 167 -0.62 -20.58 -16.13
CA GLY A 167 -1.80 -20.19 -15.38
C GLY A 167 -1.54 -19.36 -14.10
N ARG A 168 -0.28 -19.04 -13.77
CA ARG A 168 0.06 -18.13 -12.67
C ARG A 168 0.32 -16.72 -13.19
N LEU A 169 -0.22 -15.73 -12.49
CA LEU A 169 0.10 -14.33 -12.79
C LEU A 169 1.53 -14.02 -12.32
N MET A 170 2.46 -13.91 -13.28
CA MET A 170 3.85 -13.56 -13.00
C MET A 170 4.03 -12.05 -12.97
N ALA A 171 3.69 -11.42 -11.84
CA ALA A 171 3.91 -9.99 -11.60
C ALA A 171 5.19 -9.80 -10.79
N SER A 172 5.92 -8.70 -11.04
CA SER A 172 7.14 -8.40 -10.29
C SER A 172 6.91 -8.16 -8.79
N HIS A 173 5.68 -7.85 -8.38
CA HIS A 173 5.31 -7.41 -7.03
C HIS A 173 6.25 -6.34 -6.44
N ASN A 174 6.86 -5.54 -7.32
CA ASN A 174 7.71 -4.42 -6.99
C ASN A 174 7.55 -3.37 -8.09
N GLY A 175 6.94 -2.22 -7.75
CA GLY A 175 6.63 -1.19 -8.74
C GLY A 175 7.87 -0.51 -9.31
N TYR A 176 8.97 -0.43 -8.56
CA TYR A 176 10.23 0.11 -9.10
C TYR A 176 10.84 -0.83 -10.14
N LEU A 177 10.80 -2.14 -9.89
CA LEU A 177 11.24 -3.13 -10.86
C LEU A 177 10.32 -3.14 -12.10
N SER A 178 9.01 -2.98 -11.90
CA SER A 178 8.06 -2.83 -13.01
C SER A 178 8.39 -1.64 -13.91
N LEU A 179 8.80 -0.51 -13.34
CA LEU A 179 9.25 0.66 -14.10
C LEU A 179 10.51 0.35 -14.94
N PHE A 180 11.46 -0.39 -14.37
CA PHE A 180 12.64 -0.81 -15.16
C PHE A 180 12.29 -1.79 -16.28
N ILE A 181 11.38 -2.73 -16.06
CA ILE A 181 10.95 -3.67 -17.10
C ILE A 181 10.22 -2.93 -18.23
N GLN A 182 9.35 -1.99 -17.90
CA GLN A 182 8.58 -1.25 -18.90
C GLN A 182 9.44 -0.26 -19.67
N TYR A 183 10.29 0.51 -18.99
CA TYR A 183 11.00 1.65 -19.57
C TYR A 183 12.50 1.44 -19.73
N GLY A 184 13.04 0.30 -19.29
CA GLY A 184 14.47 0.02 -19.25
C GLY A 184 15.19 0.82 -18.15
N LEU A 185 16.50 0.60 -18.03
CA LEU A 185 17.29 1.25 -16.99
C LEU A 185 17.34 2.77 -17.14
N ILE A 186 17.47 3.29 -18.36
CA ILE A 186 17.64 4.73 -18.58
C ILE A 186 16.38 5.48 -18.16
N PHE A 187 15.25 5.19 -18.80
CA PHE A 187 14.02 5.92 -18.54
C PHE A 187 13.38 5.51 -17.22
N GLY A 188 13.45 4.22 -16.84
CA GLY A 188 12.97 3.74 -15.55
C GLY A 188 13.68 4.43 -14.39
N PHE A 189 15.01 4.57 -14.44
CA PHE A 189 15.77 5.30 -13.43
C PHE A 189 15.39 6.79 -13.37
N LEU A 190 15.25 7.46 -14.51
CA LEU A 190 14.86 8.86 -14.56
C LEU A 190 13.46 9.08 -13.97
N ILE A 191 12.50 8.22 -14.29
CA ILE A 191 11.14 8.29 -13.74
C ILE A 191 11.17 8.11 -12.21
N ILE A 192 11.86 7.08 -11.71
CA ILE A 192 12.00 6.82 -10.27
C ILE A 192 12.65 8.02 -9.58
N LEU A 193 13.72 8.55 -10.15
CA LEU A 193 14.45 9.69 -9.59
C LEU A 193 13.55 10.92 -9.48
N ILE A 194 12.77 11.24 -10.53
CA ILE A 194 11.83 12.37 -10.54
C ILE A 194 10.75 12.17 -9.46
N ILE A 195 10.17 10.96 -9.38
CA ILE A 195 9.16 10.63 -8.37
C ILE A 195 9.74 10.82 -6.96
N LEU A 196 10.91 10.29 -6.69
CA LEU A 196 11.55 10.36 -5.37
C LEU A 196 11.91 11.81 -5.02
N ILE A 197 12.60 12.54 -5.90
CA ILE A 197 12.97 13.94 -5.65
C ILE A 197 11.73 14.77 -5.37
N LYS A 198 10.70 14.68 -6.21
CA LYS A 198 9.47 15.44 -6.04
C LYS A 198 8.76 15.11 -4.72
N SER A 199 8.66 13.83 -4.41
CA SER A 199 8.04 13.36 -3.17
C SER A 199 8.82 13.84 -1.94
N PHE A 200 10.15 13.72 -1.93
CA PHE A 200 10.97 14.17 -0.81
C PHE A 200 10.94 15.69 -0.62
N VAL A 201 10.99 16.47 -1.70
CA VAL A 201 10.86 17.93 -1.64
C VAL A 201 9.54 18.33 -0.98
N LEU A 202 8.42 17.68 -1.35
CA LEU A 202 7.12 17.94 -0.75
C LEU A 202 7.06 17.46 0.72
N LEU A 203 7.60 16.29 1.02
CA LEU A 203 7.66 15.75 2.39
C LEU A 203 8.41 16.73 3.32
N PHE A 204 9.61 17.17 2.93
CA PHE A 204 10.39 18.11 3.73
C PHE A 204 9.70 19.46 3.88
N TYR A 205 9.10 19.99 2.81
CA TYR A 205 8.37 21.25 2.86
C TYR A 205 7.24 21.23 3.89
N TYR A 206 6.34 20.23 3.82
CA TYR A 206 5.18 20.14 4.72
C TYR A 206 5.54 19.70 6.14
N ILE A 207 6.58 18.90 6.32
CA ILE A 207 7.09 18.55 7.66
C ILE A 207 7.62 19.80 8.36
N ASN A 208 8.37 20.64 7.67
CA ASN A 208 8.92 21.89 8.21
C ASN A 208 7.82 22.89 8.57
N LYS A 209 6.73 22.94 7.81
CA LYS A 209 5.54 23.77 8.13
C LYS A 209 4.66 23.17 9.24
N LYS A 210 5.09 22.09 9.89
CA LYS A 210 4.33 21.39 10.94
C LYS A 210 2.95 20.86 10.49
N GLN A 211 2.73 20.72 9.18
CA GLN A 211 1.51 20.14 8.61
C GLN A 211 1.55 18.60 8.56
N LYS A 212 2.04 18.00 9.64
CA LYS A 212 2.22 16.53 9.75
C LYS A 212 0.93 15.73 9.64
N GLY A 213 -0.24 16.37 9.80
CA GLY A 213 -1.54 15.72 9.66
C GLY A 213 -2.12 15.73 8.25
N ASN A 214 -1.33 16.07 7.23
CA ASN A 214 -1.82 16.09 5.86
C ASN A 214 -1.94 14.67 5.30
N ILE A 215 -3.17 14.25 5.04
CA ILE A 215 -3.47 12.91 4.52
C ILE A 215 -2.81 12.63 3.16
N PHE A 216 -2.72 13.63 2.29
CA PHE A 216 -2.09 13.46 0.96
C PHE A 216 -0.60 13.20 1.09
N LEU A 217 0.05 13.80 2.09
CA LEU A 217 1.45 13.53 2.41
C LEU A 217 1.65 12.10 2.90
N PHE A 218 0.74 11.62 3.75
CA PHE A 218 0.73 10.23 4.20
C PHE A 218 0.53 9.27 3.02
N ILE A 219 -0.39 9.56 2.10
CA ILE A 219 -0.64 8.73 0.91
C ILE A 219 0.63 8.61 0.06
N VAL A 220 1.32 9.73 -0.18
CA VAL A 220 2.59 9.72 -0.93
C VAL A 220 3.62 8.83 -0.23
N LEU A 221 3.83 9.00 1.08
CA LEU A 221 4.78 8.20 1.84
C LEU A 221 4.41 6.71 1.85
N LEU A 222 3.15 6.40 2.14
CA LEU A 222 2.66 5.02 2.15
C LEU A 222 2.85 4.35 0.80
N THR A 223 2.51 5.05 -0.29
CA THR A 223 2.64 4.47 -1.64
C THR A 223 4.10 4.24 -2.01
N LEU A 224 5.01 5.17 -1.72
CA LEU A 224 6.45 4.97 -1.98
C LEU A 224 7.00 3.73 -1.27
N ILE A 225 6.63 3.52 -0.01
CA ILE A 225 7.06 2.35 0.75
C ILE A 225 6.38 1.07 0.23
N ALA A 226 5.08 1.15 -0.02
CA ALA A 226 4.29 0.02 -0.51
C ALA A 226 4.72 -0.44 -1.91
N THR A 227 5.23 0.47 -2.75
CA THR A 227 5.76 0.18 -4.09
C THR A 227 6.97 -0.77 -4.07
N LEU A 228 7.66 -0.90 -2.94
CA LEU A 228 8.70 -1.93 -2.75
C LEU A 228 8.12 -3.36 -2.75
N PHE A 229 6.84 -3.51 -2.45
CA PHE A 229 6.19 -4.81 -2.23
C PHE A 229 5.00 -5.06 -3.17
N GLU A 230 4.53 -4.04 -3.87
CA GLU A 230 3.40 -4.10 -4.80
C GLU A 230 3.61 -3.11 -5.95
N SER A 231 3.00 -3.34 -7.11
CA SER A 231 3.18 -2.50 -8.31
C SER A 231 2.25 -1.27 -8.29
N LEU A 232 2.30 -0.45 -7.23
CA LEU A 232 1.31 0.61 -6.97
C LEU A 232 1.49 1.91 -7.77
N VAL A 233 2.60 2.10 -8.47
CA VAL A 233 2.89 3.36 -9.20
C VAL A 233 2.70 3.21 -10.70
N THR A 234 2.63 1.98 -11.19
CA THR A 234 2.65 1.64 -12.63
C THR A 234 1.29 1.25 -13.20
N GLY A 235 0.33 0.88 -12.39
CA GLY A 235 -1.01 0.46 -12.83
C GLY A 235 -1.86 1.65 -13.28
N ILE A 236 -2.16 1.77 -14.57
CA ILE A 236 -2.88 2.93 -15.15
C ILE A 236 -4.29 3.08 -14.58
N ASN A 237 -4.98 1.96 -14.35
CA ASN A 237 -6.37 1.95 -13.86
C ASN A 237 -6.50 1.56 -12.39
N GLU A 238 -5.41 1.53 -11.64
CA GLU A 238 -5.43 1.16 -10.23
C GLU A 238 -5.73 2.37 -9.36
N PHE A 239 -6.68 2.21 -8.45
CA PHE A 239 -7.10 3.26 -7.52
C PHE A 239 -5.91 3.88 -6.75
N HIS A 240 -4.94 3.07 -6.34
CA HIS A 240 -3.77 3.54 -5.58
C HIS A 240 -2.85 4.41 -6.42
N THR A 241 -2.63 4.03 -7.67
CA THR A 241 -1.83 4.81 -8.62
C THR A 241 -2.47 6.17 -8.87
N ILE A 242 -3.79 6.19 -9.13
CA ILE A 242 -4.53 7.44 -9.32
C ILE A 242 -4.45 8.32 -8.07
N LEU A 243 -4.66 7.74 -6.89
CA LEU A 243 -4.62 8.48 -5.63
C LEU A 243 -3.22 9.02 -5.31
N PHE A 244 -2.16 8.28 -5.63
CA PHE A 244 -0.78 8.73 -5.49
C PHE A 244 -0.49 9.95 -6.37
N TRP A 245 -0.78 9.86 -7.65
CA TRP A 245 -0.53 10.97 -8.59
C TRP A 245 -1.39 12.18 -8.27
N PHE A 246 -2.65 11.98 -7.89
CA PHE A 246 -3.52 13.05 -7.41
C PHE A 246 -2.92 13.74 -6.18
N SER A 247 -2.46 12.95 -5.20
CA SER A 247 -1.87 13.49 -3.97
C SER A 247 -0.60 14.30 -4.25
N LEU A 248 0.27 13.81 -5.13
CA LEU A 248 1.47 14.52 -5.58
C LEU A 248 1.15 15.83 -6.29
N ALA A 249 0.17 15.81 -7.20
CA ALA A 249 -0.28 17.00 -7.93
C ALA A 249 -0.90 18.02 -6.98
N TYR A 250 -1.80 17.59 -6.09
CA TYR A 250 -2.45 18.45 -5.10
C TYR A 250 -1.44 19.13 -4.18
N LEU A 251 -0.52 18.38 -3.60
CA LEU A 251 0.55 18.93 -2.73
C LEU A 251 1.46 19.90 -3.49
N SER A 252 1.79 19.58 -4.74
CA SER A 252 2.61 20.47 -5.57
C SER A 252 1.90 21.77 -5.88
N TYR A 253 0.62 21.71 -6.21
CA TYR A 253 -0.21 22.89 -6.47
C TYR A 253 -0.38 23.74 -5.21
N SER A 254 -0.71 23.12 -4.08
CA SER A 254 -0.84 23.83 -2.80
C SER A 254 0.45 24.53 -2.40
N LYS A 255 1.62 23.87 -2.58
CA LYS A 255 2.91 24.48 -2.35
C LYS A 255 3.13 25.69 -3.27
N PHE A 256 2.81 25.57 -4.55
CA PHE A 256 2.96 26.66 -5.52
C PHE A 256 2.14 27.90 -5.12
N ILE A 257 0.88 27.73 -4.71
CA ILE A 257 0.01 28.82 -4.25
C ILE A 257 0.61 29.49 -3.00
N GLU A 258 1.03 28.69 -2.00
CA GLU A 258 1.62 29.21 -0.77
C GLU A 258 2.92 29.99 -1.02
N ASP A 259 3.76 29.54 -1.97
CA ASP A 259 5.01 30.23 -2.33
C ASP A 259 4.74 31.52 -3.16
N TYR A 260 3.58 31.60 -3.86
CA TYR A 260 3.19 32.78 -4.64
C TYR A 260 2.55 33.89 -3.78
N GLU A 261 1.85 33.51 -2.71
CA GLU A 261 1.16 34.42 -1.79
C GLU A 261 2.08 34.94 -0.65
N SER A 262 3.26 34.35 -0.47
CA SER A 262 4.26 34.73 0.55
C SER A 262 5.26 35.74 0.03
#